data_a9729bc1a4e7578504f4414fdde96fe1
#
_entry.id   a9729bc1a4e7578504f4414fdde96fe1
#
_cell.length_a   1.000
_cell.length_b   1.000
_cell.length_c   1.000
_cell.angle_alpha   90.00
_cell.angle_beta   90.00
_cell.angle_gamma   90.00
#
_symmetry.space_group_name_H-M   'P 1'
#
loop_
_entity.id
_entity.type
_entity.pdbx_description
1 polymer ?
#
loop_
_entity_poly.entity_id
_entity_poly.type
_entity_poly.pdbx_seq_one_letter_code
_entity_poly.pdbx_strand_id
1 'polypeptide(L)'
;MRNPTSFLREEYEDLVKTELDWRLRILQGPSTPWCIVDGKKVLMFCSNNYLGLSNHPKLKEAAIKAVQTHGAGSGSVRPIAGTMDIHMELEKRLAKFKHAEASLVYQTGFAANAGLIPQLAGKDDLIISDELNHGSIIDGVRLAHAERTVYKHSNVADLHRVLEEAEKHSPHYRRILIITDGVFSMDGDIAPLEGVAKAAAEHGAMVYVDDAHGEGVLGEGGRGIVSHFKLDRDKVHVEMGTFSKAFGVVGGHVSGSRDLVNFAYNKSRTWLLSGSHPPAVAAACIAAIDVLEKEPQHVHTLWEHTRYFKKAMKNLGFNIGNSETPITPVIVGESGVAKKLSARLFEEGVFALPIVFPMVARDKARIRTIMNAALARQDLDFAIGAFEKIGKELGII
;
A
#
# COMPACT_ATOMS: atom_id res chain seq x y z
N MET A 1 -44.49 -4.92 13.27
CA MET A 1 -43.62 -3.84 12.75
C MET A 1 -42.52 -4.47 11.90
N ARG A 2 -42.21 -3.90 10.73
CA ARG A 2 -41.12 -4.37 9.86
C ARG A 2 -39.78 -4.12 10.57
N ASN A 3 -38.94 -5.14 10.73
CA ASN A 3 -37.59 -4.95 11.29
C ASN A 3 -36.76 -4.13 10.29
N PRO A 4 -36.31 -2.89 10.62
CA PRO A 4 -35.59 -2.04 9.68
C PRO A 4 -34.18 -2.55 9.33
N THR A 5 -33.66 -3.53 10.07
CA THR A 5 -32.33 -4.12 9.85
C THR A 5 -32.36 -5.49 9.20
N SER A 6 -33.55 -5.98 8.77
CA SER A 6 -33.66 -7.33 8.16
C SER A 6 -32.80 -7.49 6.90
N PHE A 7 -32.64 -6.40 6.12
CA PHE A 7 -31.82 -6.39 4.91
C PHE A 7 -30.36 -6.79 5.15
N LEU A 8 -29.81 -6.51 6.35
CA LEU A 8 -28.42 -6.86 6.68
C LEU A 8 -28.20 -8.38 6.66
N ARG A 9 -29.19 -9.15 7.13
CA ARG A 9 -29.14 -10.60 7.07
C ARG A 9 -29.27 -11.09 5.63
N GLU A 10 -30.22 -10.56 4.89
CA GLU A 10 -30.47 -10.94 3.50
C GLU A 10 -29.23 -10.70 2.61
N GLU A 11 -28.61 -9.52 2.73
CA GLU A 11 -27.38 -9.19 2.00
C GLU A 11 -26.19 -10.07 2.43
N TYR A 12 -26.05 -10.35 3.74
CA TYR A 12 -24.98 -11.24 4.22
C TYR A 12 -25.18 -12.68 3.72
N GLU A 13 -26.40 -13.21 3.77
CA GLU A 13 -26.72 -14.54 3.24
C GLU A 13 -26.44 -14.63 1.73
N ASP A 14 -26.67 -13.55 0.96
CA ASP A 14 -26.31 -13.49 -0.46
C ASP A 14 -24.79 -13.49 -0.68
N LEU A 15 -24.03 -12.75 0.12
CA LEU A 15 -22.56 -12.82 0.10
C LEU A 15 -22.06 -14.24 0.38
N VAL A 16 -22.62 -14.92 1.37
CA VAL A 16 -22.25 -16.32 1.68
C VAL A 16 -22.61 -17.25 0.52
N LYS A 17 -23.82 -17.12 -0.04
CA LYS A 17 -24.30 -17.95 -1.16
C LYS A 17 -23.48 -17.77 -2.43
N THR A 18 -23.02 -16.55 -2.67
CA THR A 18 -22.17 -16.20 -3.83
C THR A 18 -20.67 -16.39 -3.55
N GLU A 19 -20.31 -16.89 -2.36
CA GLU A 19 -18.93 -17.07 -1.90
C GLU A 19 -18.08 -15.78 -1.93
N LEU A 20 -18.70 -14.63 -1.69
CA LEU A 20 -18.05 -13.33 -1.59
C LEU A 20 -17.87 -12.88 -0.14
N ASP A 21 -18.32 -13.68 0.84
CA ASP A 21 -18.12 -13.42 2.26
C ASP A 21 -16.64 -13.51 2.65
N TRP A 22 -16.23 -12.58 3.52
CA TRP A 22 -14.89 -12.61 4.09
C TRP A 22 -14.87 -13.49 5.35
N ARG A 23 -13.94 -14.46 5.37
CA ARG A 23 -13.63 -15.26 6.57
C ARG A 23 -12.31 -14.81 7.15
N LEU A 24 -12.39 -14.17 8.32
CA LEU A 24 -11.20 -13.67 9.00
C LEU A 24 -10.38 -14.84 9.54
N ARG A 25 -9.08 -14.85 9.25
CA ARG A 25 -8.11 -15.80 9.79
C ARG A 25 -7.43 -15.16 10.99
N ILE A 26 -7.33 -15.88 12.10
CA ILE A 26 -6.82 -15.34 13.36
C ILE A 26 -5.33 -15.59 13.46
N LEU A 27 -4.54 -14.52 13.36
CA LEU A 27 -3.12 -14.54 13.66
C LEU A 27 -2.91 -14.52 15.18
N GLN A 28 -2.29 -15.56 15.72
CA GLN A 28 -2.03 -15.74 17.14
C GLN A 28 -0.54 -15.44 17.43
N GLY A 29 -0.29 -14.31 18.07
CA GLY A 29 1.07 -13.82 18.36
C GLY A 29 1.61 -12.85 17.30
N PRO A 30 2.95 -12.68 17.21
CA PRO A 30 3.57 -11.70 16.32
C PRO A 30 3.51 -12.13 14.84
N SER A 31 3.44 -11.12 13.94
CA SER A 31 3.58 -11.34 12.50
C SER A 31 5.04 -11.58 12.13
N THR A 32 5.46 -12.83 12.18
CA THR A 32 6.79 -13.32 11.83
C THR A 32 6.72 -14.25 10.62
N PRO A 33 7.85 -14.63 9.97
CA PRO A 33 7.85 -15.62 8.89
C PRO A 33 7.07 -16.88 9.25
N TRP A 34 7.41 -17.53 10.34
CA TRP A 34 6.60 -18.61 10.92
C TRP A 34 5.70 -18.05 12.02
N CYS A 35 4.41 -18.24 11.86
CA CYS A 35 3.39 -17.76 12.78
C CYS A 35 2.31 -18.81 13.01
N ILE A 36 1.42 -18.56 13.97
CA ILE A 36 0.27 -19.42 14.21
C ILE A 36 -0.98 -18.72 13.66
N VAL A 37 -1.69 -19.38 12.75
CA VAL A 37 -2.94 -18.90 12.17
C VAL A 37 -4.00 -19.97 12.37
N ASP A 38 -5.09 -19.62 13.07
CA ASP A 38 -6.18 -20.55 13.43
C ASP A 38 -5.66 -21.83 14.11
N GLY A 39 -4.71 -21.68 15.04
CA GLY A 39 -4.09 -22.79 15.77
C GLY A 39 -3.03 -23.59 15.00
N LYS A 40 -2.78 -23.29 13.74
CA LYS A 40 -1.81 -23.98 12.90
C LYS A 40 -0.55 -23.15 12.68
N LYS A 41 0.63 -23.77 12.85
CA LYS A 41 1.91 -23.16 12.48
C LYS A 41 2.07 -23.14 10.97
N VAL A 42 2.25 -21.95 10.40
CA VAL A 42 2.33 -21.72 8.96
C VAL A 42 3.40 -20.70 8.60
N LEU A 43 3.91 -20.78 7.40
CA LEU A 43 4.83 -19.81 6.81
C LEU A 43 4.02 -18.70 6.14
N MET A 44 4.24 -17.45 6.54
CA MET A 44 3.50 -16.28 6.10
C MET A 44 3.98 -15.79 4.72
N PHE A 45 3.11 -15.86 3.72
CA PHE A 45 3.38 -15.43 2.34
C PHE A 45 2.39 -14.38 1.80
N CYS A 46 1.52 -13.82 2.64
CA CYS A 46 0.52 -12.82 2.22
C CYS A 46 0.55 -11.52 3.03
N SER A 47 1.42 -11.40 4.03
CA SER A 47 1.57 -10.15 4.80
C SER A 47 2.33 -9.10 4.01
N ASN A 48 1.89 -7.83 4.11
CA ASN A 48 2.60 -6.68 3.55
C ASN A 48 3.85 -6.27 4.37
N ASN A 49 4.25 -7.04 5.39
CA ASN A 49 5.42 -6.78 6.24
C ASN A 49 6.74 -7.10 5.51
N TYR A 50 7.01 -6.40 4.40
CA TYR A 50 8.12 -6.66 3.46
C TYR A 50 9.48 -6.83 4.11
N LEU A 51 9.78 -6.01 5.12
CA LEU A 51 11.08 -5.99 5.78
C LEU A 51 11.12 -6.80 7.08
N GLY A 52 9.99 -7.39 7.50
CA GLY A 52 9.88 -8.14 8.74
C GLY A 52 9.93 -7.28 10.01
N LEU A 53 9.72 -5.96 9.89
CA LEU A 53 9.92 -5.01 10.99
C LEU A 53 8.84 -5.04 12.05
N SER A 54 7.64 -5.58 11.78
CA SER A 54 6.52 -5.56 12.75
C SER A 54 6.83 -6.20 14.10
N ASN A 55 7.82 -7.10 14.18
CA ASN A 55 8.30 -7.71 15.42
C ASN A 55 9.74 -7.31 15.76
N HIS A 56 10.30 -6.28 15.13
CA HIS A 56 11.68 -5.86 15.33
C HIS A 56 11.91 -5.35 16.77
N PRO A 57 13.03 -5.75 17.46
CA PRO A 57 13.28 -5.36 18.85
C PRO A 57 13.27 -3.85 19.08
N LYS A 58 13.95 -3.09 18.21
CA LYS A 58 14.04 -1.62 18.32
C LYS A 58 12.66 -0.93 18.25
N LEU A 59 11.74 -1.44 17.42
CA LEU A 59 10.39 -0.90 17.34
C LEU A 59 9.60 -1.15 18.63
N LYS A 60 9.72 -2.36 19.17
CA LYS A 60 9.07 -2.71 20.45
C LYS A 60 9.61 -1.89 21.61
N GLU A 61 10.92 -1.77 21.72
CA GLU A 61 11.58 -0.96 22.75
C GLU A 61 11.15 0.50 22.70
N ALA A 62 11.14 1.09 21.48
CA ALA A 62 10.68 2.47 21.27
C ALA A 62 9.22 2.67 21.68
N ALA A 63 8.34 1.73 21.30
CA ALA A 63 6.93 1.76 21.67
C ALA A 63 6.73 1.67 23.19
N ILE A 64 7.40 0.73 23.87
CA ILE A 64 7.32 0.56 25.32
C ILE A 64 7.79 1.82 26.04
N LYS A 65 8.94 2.37 25.62
CA LYS A 65 9.47 3.61 26.19
C LYS A 65 8.50 4.78 26.01
N ALA A 66 7.88 4.91 24.85
CA ALA A 66 6.93 5.99 24.58
C ALA A 66 5.67 5.89 25.46
N VAL A 67 5.17 4.67 25.73
CA VAL A 67 4.07 4.48 26.68
C VAL A 67 4.45 4.95 28.08
N GLN A 68 5.68 4.67 28.52
CA GLN A 68 6.17 5.07 29.87
C GLN A 68 6.36 6.59 30.01
N THR A 69 6.73 7.27 28.93
CA THR A 69 7.05 8.71 28.95
C THR A 69 5.91 9.63 28.53
N HIS A 70 5.05 9.17 27.61
CA HIS A 70 3.99 9.99 27.00
C HIS A 70 2.58 9.45 27.27
N GLY A 71 2.45 8.29 27.92
CA GLY A 71 1.15 7.64 28.18
C GLY A 71 0.60 6.89 26.99
N ALA A 72 -0.68 6.49 27.09
CA ALA A 72 -1.35 5.65 26.07
C ALA A 72 -1.84 6.44 24.84
N GLY A 73 -2.09 7.74 25.00
CA GLY A 73 -2.60 8.60 23.92
C GLY A 73 -2.76 10.04 24.38
N SER A 74 -3.10 10.94 23.46
CA SER A 74 -3.31 12.37 23.77
C SER A 74 -4.72 12.69 24.22
N GLY A 75 -5.69 11.83 23.98
CA GLY A 75 -7.12 12.10 24.23
C GLY A 75 -7.72 13.19 23.36
N SER A 76 -7.06 13.61 22.27
CA SER A 76 -7.49 14.72 21.43
C SER A 76 -7.08 14.56 19.96
N VAL A 77 -7.67 15.40 19.10
CA VAL A 77 -7.22 15.60 17.72
C VAL A 77 -6.02 16.53 17.66
N ARG A 78 -5.20 16.38 16.62
CA ARG A 78 -3.94 17.13 16.43
C ARG A 78 -4.08 18.65 16.60
N PRO A 79 -5.08 19.34 15.99
CA PRO A 79 -5.17 20.80 16.04
C PRO A 79 -5.69 21.36 17.37
N ILE A 80 -6.20 20.54 18.28
CA ILE A 80 -6.71 21.03 19.59
C ILE A 80 -5.67 20.80 20.69
N ALA A 81 -5.51 19.57 21.16
CA ALA A 81 -4.58 19.20 22.23
C ALA A 81 -3.86 17.86 21.96
N GLY A 82 -3.96 17.34 20.74
CA GLY A 82 -3.43 16.02 20.37
C GLY A 82 -2.06 16.05 19.70
N THR A 83 -1.44 17.22 19.50
CA THR A 83 -0.08 17.31 18.96
C THR A 83 0.93 17.21 20.08
N MET A 84 1.62 16.08 20.15
CA MET A 84 2.75 15.84 21.04
C MET A 84 4.08 16.08 20.31
N ASP A 85 5.15 16.31 21.05
CA ASP A 85 6.51 16.49 20.52
C ASP A 85 6.96 15.29 19.68
N ILE A 86 6.63 14.07 20.08
CA ILE A 86 6.94 12.84 19.35
C ILE A 86 6.25 12.79 17.96
N HIS A 87 5.10 13.41 17.79
CA HIS A 87 4.46 13.53 16.46
C HIS A 87 5.27 14.46 15.56
N MET A 88 5.74 15.60 16.10
CA MET A 88 6.55 16.55 15.38
C MET A 88 7.91 15.96 15.00
N GLU A 89 8.51 15.16 15.90
CA GLU A 89 9.76 14.47 15.60
C GLU A 89 9.57 13.42 14.50
N LEU A 90 8.47 12.66 14.50
CA LEU A 90 8.17 11.71 13.45
C LEU A 90 8.06 12.40 12.08
N GLU A 91 7.29 13.49 11.99
CA GLU A 91 7.11 14.26 10.75
C GLU A 91 8.43 14.83 10.24
N LYS A 92 9.27 15.35 11.13
CA LYS A 92 10.61 15.84 10.81
C LYS A 92 11.54 14.75 10.30
N ARG A 93 11.55 13.58 10.98
CA ARG A 93 12.38 12.44 10.58
C ARG A 93 11.92 11.86 9.24
N LEU A 94 10.63 11.81 9.02
CA LEU A 94 10.06 11.35 7.76
C LEU A 94 10.39 12.29 6.61
N ALA A 95 10.23 13.59 6.79
CA ALA A 95 10.60 14.59 5.78
C ALA A 95 12.07 14.45 5.36
N LYS A 96 12.97 14.25 6.36
CA LYS A 96 14.40 14.00 6.10
C LYS A 96 14.60 12.70 5.33
N PHE A 97 13.96 11.61 5.73
CA PHE A 97 14.05 10.30 5.06
C PHE A 97 13.58 10.37 3.61
N LYS A 98 12.47 11.08 3.36
CA LYS A 98 11.88 11.25 2.02
C LYS A 98 12.56 12.33 1.18
N HIS A 99 13.57 13.04 1.70
CA HIS A 99 14.19 14.22 1.07
C HIS A 99 13.14 15.26 0.65
N ALA A 100 12.11 15.46 1.47
CA ALA A 100 11.05 16.43 1.27
C ALA A 100 11.23 17.64 2.22
N GLU A 101 10.64 18.79 1.88
CA GLU A 101 10.66 19.97 2.75
C GLU A 101 9.86 19.77 4.03
N ALA A 102 8.77 19.01 3.93
CA ALA A 102 7.89 18.70 5.05
C ALA A 102 7.13 17.38 4.82
N SER A 103 6.64 16.80 5.92
CA SER A 103 5.74 15.64 5.91
C SER A 103 4.64 15.83 6.94
N LEU A 104 3.48 15.23 6.69
CA LEU A 104 2.32 15.20 7.59
C LEU A 104 1.87 13.76 7.78
N VAL A 105 1.68 13.34 9.04
CA VAL A 105 1.29 11.96 9.39
C VAL A 105 -0.21 11.86 9.63
N TYR A 106 -0.83 10.85 9.02
CA TYR A 106 -2.25 10.48 9.13
C TYR A 106 -2.39 9.13 9.83
N GLN A 107 -3.56 8.83 10.40
CA GLN A 107 -3.85 7.58 11.08
C GLN A 107 -3.68 6.33 10.20
N THR A 108 -3.95 6.45 8.91
CA THR A 108 -3.76 5.38 7.91
C THR A 108 -3.48 5.99 6.53
N GLY A 109 -2.94 5.19 5.60
CA GLY A 109 -2.83 5.59 4.19
C GLY A 109 -4.19 5.90 3.55
N PHE A 110 -5.22 5.12 3.93
CA PHE A 110 -6.60 5.41 3.51
C PHE A 110 -7.04 6.82 3.95
N ALA A 111 -6.77 7.17 5.21
CA ALA A 111 -7.10 8.50 5.74
C ALA A 111 -6.33 9.62 5.02
N ALA A 112 -5.09 9.37 4.60
CA ALA A 112 -4.31 10.34 3.82
C ALA A 112 -4.96 10.59 2.44
N ASN A 113 -5.27 9.54 1.69
CA ASN A 113 -5.93 9.65 0.38
C ASN A 113 -7.32 10.28 0.50
N ALA A 114 -8.20 9.74 1.35
CA ALA A 114 -9.57 10.23 1.52
C ALA A 114 -9.64 11.66 2.08
N GLY A 115 -8.59 12.09 2.79
CA GLY A 115 -8.55 13.42 3.40
C GLY A 115 -7.92 14.50 2.52
N LEU A 116 -6.89 14.17 1.75
CA LEU A 116 -6.12 15.15 0.99
C LEU A 116 -6.59 15.29 -0.46
N ILE A 117 -6.84 14.19 -1.17
CA ILE A 117 -7.25 14.22 -2.58
C ILE A 117 -8.44 15.18 -2.80
N PRO A 118 -9.56 15.11 -2.04
CA PRO A 118 -10.70 16.00 -2.25
C PRO A 118 -10.44 17.46 -1.90
N GLN A 119 -9.30 17.78 -1.29
CA GLN A 119 -8.93 19.15 -1.00
C GLN A 119 -8.02 19.77 -2.08
N LEU A 120 -7.28 18.93 -2.80
CA LEU A 120 -6.37 19.38 -3.86
C LEU A 120 -7.11 19.76 -5.14
N ALA A 121 -8.25 19.13 -5.40
CA ALA A 121 -9.08 19.40 -6.57
C ALA A 121 -10.56 19.56 -6.17
N GLY A 122 -11.19 20.60 -6.68
CA GLY A 122 -12.59 20.94 -6.40
C GLY A 122 -13.35 21.28 -7.68
N LYS A 123 -14.44 22.07 -7.55
CA LYS A 123 -15.20 22.55 -8.70
C LYS A 123 -14.27 23.26 -9.69
N ASP A 124 -14.47 23.05 -10.96
CA ASP A 124 -13.69 23.61 -12.07
C ASP A 124 -12.23 23.06 -12.17
N ASP A 125 -11.93 21.99 -11.46
CA ASP A 125 -10.68 21.22 -11.55
C ASP A 125 -10.93 19.84 -12.17
N LEU A 126 -9.88 19.20 -12.71
CA LEU A 126 -9.93 17.85 -13.26
C LEU A 126 -9.00 16.92 -12.45
N ILE A 127 -9.49 15.72 -12.12
CA ILE A 127 -8.67 14.62 -11.62
C ILE A 127 -8.54 13.56 -12.71
N ILE A 128 -7.30 13.20 -13.05
CA ILE A 128 -6.96 12.12 -13.99
C ILE A 128 -6.33 10.99 -13.19
N SER A 129 -6.99 9.82 -13.15
CA SER A 129 -6.60 8.68 -12.32
C SER A 129 -6.16 7.50 -13.20
N ASP A 130 -5.11 6.78 -12.81
CA ASP A 130 -4.85 5.45 -13.41
C ASP A 130 -6.04 4.53 -13.16
N GLU A 131 -6.40 3.70 -14.15
CA GLU A 131 -7.61 2.86 -14.08
C GLU A 131 -7.52 1.77 -13.00
N LEU A 132 -6.32 1.37 -12.56
CA LEU A 132 -6.09 0.33 -11.56
C LEU A 132 -5.67 0.88 -10.19
N ASN A 133 -5.81 2.16 -9.96
CA ASN A 133 -5.51 2.78 -8.68
C ASN A 133 -6.25 2.12 -7.51
N HIS A 134 -5.59 2.12 -6.35
CA HIS A 134 -6.10 1.57 -5.10
C HIS A 134 -7.46 2.16 -4.69
N GLY A 135 -8.31 1.35 -4.06
CA GLY A 135 -9.67 1.74 -3.61
C GLY A 135 -9.71 3.02 -2.77
N SER A 136 -8.69 3.30 -1.95
CA SER A 136 -8.63 4.54 -1.17
C SER A 136 -8.43 5.80 -2.03
N ILE A 137 -7.75 5.69 -3.16
CA ILE A 137 -7.64 6.75 -4.17
C ILE A 137 -9.00 6.96 -4.82
N ILE A 138 -9.64 5.87 -5.27
CA ILE A 138 -10.97 5.92 -5.88
C ILE A 138 -11.98 6.60 -4.94
N ASP A 139 -11.96 6.27 -3.65
CA ASP A 139 -12.85 6.88 -2.66
C ASP A 139 -12.47 8.34 -2.39
N GLY A 140 -11.19 8.68 -2.33
CA GLY A 140 -10.72 10.06 -2.24
C GLY A 140 -11.16 10.91 -3.44
N VAL A 141 -11.08 10.36 -4.66
CA VAL A 141 -11.56 10.99 -5.90
C VAL A 141 -13.09 11.15 -5.89
N ARG A 142 -13.83 10.17 -5.38
CA ARG A 142 -15.30 10.26 -5.24
C ARG A 142 -15.74 11.36 -4.27
N LEU A 143 -14.94 11.63 -3.24
CA LEU A 143 -15.22 12.70 -2.27
C LEU A 143 -14.90 14.09 -2.81
N ALA A 144 -14.12 14.19 -3.90
CA ALA A 144 -13.83 15.47 -4.55
C ALA A 144 -15.03 15.99 -5.35
N HIS A 145 -15.17 17.31 -5.42
CA HIS A 145 -16.16 17.95 -6.29
C HIS A 145 -15.62 18.26 -7.70
N ALA A 146 -14.42 17.79 -8.01
CA ALA A 146 -13.76 17.94 -9.31
C ALA A 146 -14.39 17.02 -10.36
N GLU A 147 -14.26 17.41 -11.63
CA GLU A 147 -14.45 16.50 -12.73
C GLU A 147 -13.38 15.40 -12.69
N ARG A 148 -13.72 14.20 -13.15
CA ARG A 148 -12.83 13.03 -13.05
C ARG A 148 -12.85 12.20 -14.32
N THR A 149 -11.68 11.77 -14.72
CA THR A 149 -11.49 10.84 -15.83
C THR A 149 -10.39 9.83 -15.47
N VAL A 150 -10.27 8.79 -16.27
CA VAL A 150 -9.23 7.79 -16.12
C VAL A 150 -8.40 7.69 -17.39
N TYR A 151 -7.12 7.30 -17.23
CA TYR A 151 -6.29 6.85 -18.34
C TYR A 151 -5.99 5.36 -18.17
N LYS A 152 -5.70 4.68 -19.27
CA LYS A 152 -5.40 3.25 -19.28
C LYS A 152 -4.18 2.95 -18.43
N HIS A 153 -4.27 1.87 -17.67
CA HIS A 153 -3.26 1.45 -16.74
C HIS A 153 -1.83 1.54 -17.29
N SER A 154 -0.97 2.26 -16.56
CA SER A 154 0.46 2.48 -16.87
C SER A 154 0.76 2.96 -18.30
N ASN A 155 -0.23 3.55 -18.99
CA ASN A 155 -0.13 3.97 -20.40
C ASN A 155 0.08 5.48 -20.52
N VAL A 156 1.35 5.90 -20.61
CA VAL A 156 1.73 7.33 -20.74
C VAL A 156 1.19 7.96 -22.02
N ALA A 157 1.07 7.21 -23.11
CA ALA A 157 0.51 7.74 -24.38
C ALA A 157 -0.99 8.04 -24.24
N ASP A 158 -1.73 7.19 -23.52
CA ASP A 158 -3.14 7.45 -23.23
C ASP A 158 -3.31 8.62 -22.25
N LEU A 159 -2.38 8.77 -21.29
CA LEU A 159 -2.34 9.94 -20.39
C LEU A 159 -2.17 11.25 -21.18
N HIS A 160 -1.25 11.29 -22.16
CA HIS A 160 -1.10 12.46 -23.05
C HIS A 160 -2.39 12.76 -23.81
N ARG A 161 -3.03 11.74 -24.39
CA ARG A 161 -4.33 11.91 -25.07
C ARG A 161 -5.37 12.55 -24.16
N VAL A 162 -5.50 12.06 -22.91
CA VAL A 162 -6.45 12.60 -21.93
C VAL A 162 -6.10 14.06 -21.56
N LEU A 163 -4.82 14.39 -21.41
CA LEU A 163 -4.38 15.75 -21.14
C LEU A 163 -4.64 16.70 -22.31
N GLU A 164 -4.38 16.29 -23.54
CA GLU A 164 -4.71 17.06 -24.75
C GLU A 164 -6.23 17.29 -24.91
N GLU A 165 -7.04 16.31 -24.52
CA GLU A 165 -8.50 16.46 -24.47
C GLU A 165 -8.92 17.48 -23.40
N ALA A 166 -8.28 17.44 -22.22
CA ALA A 166 -8.54 18.38 -21.14
C ALA A 166 -8.20 19.84 -21.53
N GLU A 167 -7.16 20.07 -22.36
CA GLU A 167 -6.82 21.42 -22.86
C GLU A 167 -7.88 21.99 -23.81
N LYS A 168 -8.65 21.14 -24.49
CA LYS A 168 -9.74 21.56 -25.38
C LYS A 168 -11.03 21.88 -24.65
N HIS A 169 -11.09 21.59 -23.33
CA HIS A 169 -12.27 21.86 -22.53
C HIS A 169 -12.54 23.36 -22.38
N SER A 170 -13.81 23.78 -22.46
CA SER A 170 -14.18 25.17 -22.32
C SER A 170 -15.34 25.33 -21.32
N PRO A 171 -15.18 26.10 -20.24
CA PRO A 171 -13.95 26.84 -19.86
C PRO A 171 -12.81 25.91 -19.46
N HIS A 172 -11.57 26.38 -19.59
CA HIS A 172 -10.40 25.59 -19.18
C HIS A 172 -10.46 25.23 -17.69
N TYR A 173 -9.97 24.02 -17.37
CA TYR A 173 -9.82 23.60 -15.97
C TYR A 173 -8.83 24.54 -15.25
N ARG A 174 -9.18 24.91 -14.04
CA ARG A 174 -8.33 25.74 -13.19
C ARG A 174 -7.07 25.01 -12.74
N ARG A 175 -7.19 23.70 -12.45
CA ARG A 175 -6.11 22.79 -12.06
C ARG A 175 -6.37 21.39 -12.60
N ILE A 176 -5.29 20.69 -12.89
CA ILE A 176 -5.35 19.27 -13.26
C ILE A 176 -4.49 18.51 -12.23
N LEU A 177 -5.05 17.44 -11.66
CA LEU A 177 -4.41 16.56 -10.71
C LEU A 177 -4.33 15.15 -11.30
N ILE A 178 -3.10 14.67 -11.56
CA ILE A 178 -2.84 13.30 -12.01
C ILE A 178 -2.52 12.46 -10.78
N ILE A 179 -3.19 11.30 -10.63
CA ILE A 179 -3.00 10.38 -9.50
C ILE A 179 -2.68 8.99 -10.01
N THR A 180 -1.62 8.38 -9.45
CA THR A 180 -1.25 6.99 -9.70
C THR A 180 -0.74 6.30 -8.44
N ASP A 181 -0.99 4.98 -8.29
CA ASP A 181 -0.17 4.15 -7.40
C ASP A 181 1.27 4.15 -7.91
N GLY A 182 2.23 4.03 -7.02
CA GLY A 182 3.64 3.85 -7.38
C GLY A 182 3.95 2.40 -7.72
N VAL A 183 3.38 1.48 -6.93
CA VAL A 183 3.41 0.03 -7.16
C VAL A 183 2.00 -0.51 -7.03
N PHE A 184 1.51 -1.17 -8.06
CA PHE A 184 0.17 -1.73 -8.10
C PHE A 184 0.11 -3.06 -7.34
N SER A 185 -0.67 -3.09 -6.28
CA SER A 185 -0.63 -4.14 -5.25
C SER A 185 -1.09 -5.51 -5.70
N MET A 186 -1.83 -5.62 -6.81
CA MET A 186 -2.39 -6.88 -7.29
C MET A 186 -1.49 -7.58 -8.30
N ASP A 187 -0.71 -6.82 -9.06
CA ASP A 187 0.17 -7.30 -10.12
C ASP A 187 1.66 -7.14 -9.78
N GLY A 188 2.01 -6.18 -8.93
CA GLY A 188 3.38 -5.92 -8.50
C GLY A 188 4.24 -5.21 -9.55
N ASP A 189 3.60 -4.56 -10.51
CA ASP A 189 4.25 -3.69 -11.48
C ASP A 189 4.49 -2.28 -10.94
N ILE A 190 5.40 -1.55 -11.53
CA ILE A 190 5.83 -0.22 -11.15
C ILE A 190 5.22 0.80 -12.13
N ALA A 191 4.61 1.86 -11.59
CA ALA A 191 4.12 2.95 -12.43
C ALA A 191 5.27 3.59 -13.23
N PRO A 192 5.06 3.98 -14.50
CA PRO A 192 6.05 4.71 -15.30
C PRO A 192 6.13 6.18 -14.88
N LEU A 193 6.51 6.41 -13.59
CA LEU A 193 6.40 7.73 -12.94
C LEU A 193 7.20 8.81 -13.64
N GLU A 194 8.33 8.49 -14.26
CA GLU A 194 9.11 9.43 -15.07
C GLU A 194 8.29 9.96 -16.25
N GLY A 195 7.61 9.08 -16.97
CA GLY A 195 6.72 9.45 -18.08
C GLY A 195 5.51 10.24 -17.62
N VAL A 196 4.91 9.84 -16.49
CA VAL A 196 3.78 10.57 -15.87
C VAL A 196 4.19 11.98 -15.46
N ALA A 197 5.34 12.10 -14.78
CA ALA A 197 5.86 13.40 -14.34
C ALA A 197 6.22 14.33 -15.52
N LYS A 198 6.76 13.75 -16.61
CA LYS A 198 7.04 14.51 -17.84
C LYS A 198 5.75 15.01 -18.48
N ALA A 199 4.76 14.13 -18.68
CA ALA A 199 3.46 14.52 -19.22
C ALA A 199 2.79 15.60 -18.36
N ALA A 200 2.82 15.44 -17.05
CA ALA A 200 2.29 16.45 -16.12
C ALA A 200 2.96 17.82 -16.27
N ALA A 201 4.28 17.85 -16.39
CA ALA A 201 5.04 19.11 -16.54
C ALA A 201 4.72 19.82 -17.88
N GLU A 202 4.55 19.07 -18.97
CA GLU A 202 4.20 19.61 -20.28
C GLU A 202 2.81 20.28 -20.28
N HIS A 203 1.88 19.80 -19.45
CA HIS A 203 0.50 20.29 -19.37
C HIS A 203 0.19 21.08 -18.10
N GLY A 204 1.19 21.45 -17.30
CA GLY A 204 1.01 22.21 -16.07
C GLY A 204 0.16 21.51 -15.00
N ALA A 205 0.16 20.18 -15.00
CA ALA A 205 -0.61 19.36 -14.06
C ALA A 205 0.18 19.00 -12.80
N MET A 206 -0.54 18.79 -11.69
CA MET A 206 0.01 18.31 -10.44
C MET A 206 0.09 16.78 -10.43
N VAL A 207 1.19 16.21 -9.91
CA VAL A 207 1.35 14.76 -9.73
C VAL A 207 1.19 14.38 -8.26
N TYR A 208 0.32 13.42 -8.00
CA TYR A 208 0.13 12.72 -6.74
C TYR A 208 0.49 11.25 -6.93
N VAL A 209 1.44 10.72 -6.19
CA VAL A 209 1.77 9.30 -6.20
C VAL A 209 1.47 8.66 -4.85
N ASP A 210 0.77 7.53 -4.87
CA ASP A 210 0.60 6.63 -3.71
C ASP A 210 1.70 5.59 -3.72
N ASP A 211 2.72 5.81 -2.91
CA ASP A 211 3.92 4.96 -2.80
C ASP A 211 3.83 3.92 -1.68
N ALA A 212 2.62 3.57 -1.26
CA ALA A 212 2.40 2.67 -0.12
C ALA A 212 3.05 1.28 -0.28
N HIS A 213 3.30 0.80 -1.46
CA HIS A 213 3.99 -0.46 -1.77
C HIS A 213 5.43 -0.27 -2.28
N GLY A 214 5.85 0.96 -2.60
CA GLY A 214 7.22 1.27 -2.99
C GLY A 214 8.10 1.67 -1.82
N GLU A 215 7.56 2.31 -0.79
CA GLU A 215 8.32 2.64 0.43
C GLU A 215 8.84 1.40 1.14
N GLY A 216 10.11 1.45 1.58
CA GLY A 216 10.82 0.30 2.15
C GLY A 216 11.20 -0.77 1.12
N VAL A 217 10.86 -0.58 -0.16
CA VAL A 217 11.04 -1.55 -1.25
C VAL A 217 11.88 -0.98 -2.38
N LEU A 218 11.51 0.17 -2.90
CA LEU A 218 12.14 0.83 -4.05
C LEU A 218 13.09 1.96 -3.64
N GLY A 219 13.96 2.33 -4.55
CA GLY A 219 14.86 3.45 -4.42
C GLY A 219 16.00 3.23 -3.43
N GLU A 220 16.85 4.23 -3.30
CA GLU A 220 18.01 4.18 -2.41
C GLU A 220 17.55 4.09 -0.94
N GLY A 221 18.00 3.05 -0.24
CA GLY A 221 17.64 2.82 1.16
C GLY A 221 16.14 2.61 1.39
N GLY A 222 15.37 2.22 0.36
CA GLY A 222 13.93 2.02 0.49
C GLY A 222 13.11 3.32 0.54
N ARG A 223 13.63 4.43 0.01
CA ARG A 223 12.93 5.74 0.04
C ARG A 223 11.72 5.81 -0.88
N GLY A 224 11.48 4.80 -1.69
CA GLY A 224 10.29 4.69 -2.53
C GLY A 224 10.49 5.09 -3.99
N ILE A 225 9.37 5.23 -4.71
CA ILE A 225 9.37 5.32 -6.17
C ILE A 225 10.00 6.62 -6.69
N VAL A 226 9.86 7.75 -6.00
CA VAL A 226 10.47 9.02 -6.41
C VAL A 226 11.99 8.90 -6.40
N SER A 227 12.55 8.26 -5.35
CA SER A 227 13.96 7.93 -5.25
C SER A 227 14.41 6.89 -6.28
N HIS A 228 13.55 5.93 -6.61
CA HIS A 228 13.82 4.89 -7.62
C HIS A 228 14.10 5.48 -9.00
N PHE A 229 13.28 6.42 -9.44
CA PHE A 229 13.45 7.13 -10.70
C PHE A 229 14.37 8.36 -10.60
N LYS A 230 14.92 8.67 -9.41
CA LYS A 230 15.76 9.85 -9.15
C LYS A 230 15.12 11.15 -9.59
N LEU A 231 13.82 11.26 -9.40
CA LEU A 231 13.06 12.45 -9.78
C LEU A 231 13.27 13.58 -8.77
N ASP A 232 13.37 14.81 -9.30
CA ASP A 232 13.36 16.01 -8.49
C ASP A 232 11.99 16.22 -7.83
N ARG A 233 11.97 16.82 -6.65
CA ARG A 233 10.74 17.01 -5.88
C ARG A 233 9.73 17.96 -6.53
N ASP A 234 10.16 18.82 -7.41
CA ASP A 234 9.28 19.69 -8.21
C ASP A 234 8.50 18.94 -9.30
N LYS A 235 8.87 17.69 -9.60
CA LYS A 235 8.18 16.82 -10.58
C LYS A 235 7.08 15.97 -9.96
N VAL A 236 7.16 15.67 -8.65
CA VAL A 236 6.17 14.90 -7.91
C VAL A 236 5.73 15.69 -6.69
N HIS A 237 4.57 16.33 -6.80
CA HIS A 237 4.11 17.34 -5.86
C HIS A 237 3.64 16.76 -4.52
N VAL A 238 3.05 15.54 -4.57
CA VAL A 238 2.57 14.81 -3.40
C VAL A 238 3.04 13.37 -3.49
N GLU A 239 3.82 12.94 -2.51
CA GLU A 239 4.16 11.54 -2.32
C GLU A 239 3.47 11.06 -1.04
N MET A 240 2.43 10.21 -1.21
CA MET A 240 1.74 9.54 -0.10
C MET A 240 2.41 8.20 0.17
N GLY A 241 2.50 7.83 1.44
CA GLY A 241 3.01 6.53 1.86
C GLY A 241 2.31 6.00 3.10
N THR A 242 2.73 4.81 3.55
CA THR A 242 2.13 4.16 4.71
C THR A 242 3.15 3.44 5.60
N PHE A 243 2.98 3.57 6.91
CA PHE A 243 3.72 2.76 7.88
C PHE A 243 3.16 1.35 8.06
N SER A 244 2.02 1.02 7.42
CA SER A 244 1.31 -0.25 7.66
C SER A 244 1.87 -1.44 6.89
N LYS A 245 2.92 -1.25 6.09
CA LYS A 245 3.51 -2.30 5.24
C LYS A 245 4.99 -2.53 5.57
N ALA A 246 5.93 -2.02 4.78
CA ALA A 246 7.35 -2.25 5.00
C ALA A 246 7.86 -1.75 6.36
N PHE A 247 7.34 -0.67 6.87
CA PHE A 247 7.67 -0.16 8.21
C PHE A 247 7.11 -1.01 9.36
N GLY A 248 6.13 -1.88 9.11
CA GLY A 248 5.62 -2.85 10.08
C GLY A 248 4.79 -2.29 11.23
N VAL A 249 4.27 -1.05 11.11
CA VAL A 249 3.50 -0.37 12.18
C VAL A 249 2.07 -0.08 11.69
N VAL A 250 1.55 1.09 11.92
CA VAL A 250 0.30 1.63 11.38
C VAL A 250 0.43 3.13 11.18
N GLY A 251 -0.19 3.64 10.12
CA GLY A 251 -0.20 5.06 9.79
C GLY A 251 -0.15 5.30 8.30
N GLY A 252 -0.46 6.52 7.91
CA GLY A 252 -0.23 7.06 6.58
C GLY A 252 0.52 8.38 6.68
N HIS A 253 1.01 8.86 5.58
CA HIS A 253 1.64 10.18 5.53
C HIS A 253 1.60 10.75 4.12
N VAL A 254 1.85 12.05 4.03
CA VAL A 254 2.15 12.73 2.78
C VAL A 254 3.44 13.54 2.95
N SER A 255 4.25 13.58 1.91
CA SER A 255 5.51 14.30 1.86
C SER A 255 5.56 15.18 0.61
N GLY A 256 6.09 16.40 0.73
CA GLY A 256 6.20 17.35 -0.37
C GLY A 256 6.69 18.70 0.10
N SER A 257 6.21 19.77 -0.53
CA SER A 257 6.56 21.14 -0.13
C SER A 257 5.97 21.49 1.26
N ARG A 258 6.56 22.50 1.88
CA ARG A 258 6.01 23.04 3.14
C ARG A 258 4.61 23.61 2.96
N ASP A 259 4.34 24.22 1.80
CA ASP A 259 3.01 24.76 1.49
C ASP A 259 1.96 23.65 1.36
N LEU A 260 2.31 22.49 0.78
CA LEU A 260 1.45 21.31 0.77
C LEU A 260 1.06 20.89 2.18
N VAL A 261 2.03 20.78 3.09
CA VAL A 261 1.81 20.36 4.46
C VAL A 261 0.99 21.40 5.23
N ASN A 262 1.32 22.69 5.07
CA ASN A 262 0.54 23.80 5.64
C ASN A 262 -0.91 23.79 5.15
N PHE A 263 -1.14 23.53 3.89
CA PHE A 263 -2.48 23.38 3.32
C PHE A 263 -3.18 22.14 3.89
N ALA A 264 -2.50 21.00 3.89
CA ALA A 264 -3.07 19.71 4.31
C ALA A 264 -3.56 19.74 5.76
N TYR A 265 -2.77 20.21 6.72
CA TYR A 265 -3.21 20.22 8.12
C TYR A 265 -4.31 21.25 8.42
N ASN A 266 -4.60 22.21 7.51
CA ASN A 266 -5.70 23.15 7.62
C ASN A 266 -6.98 22.70 6.88
N LYS A 267 -6.87 21.77 5.92
CA LYS A 267 -7.98 21.39 5.03
C LYS A 267 -8.34 19.93 5.08
N SER A 268 -7.40 19.03 5.36
CA SER A 268 -7.63 17.59 5.30
C SER A 268 -8.51 17.12 6.46
N ARG A 269 -9.78 16.82 6.16
CA ARG A 269 -10.79 16.52 7.17
C ARG A 269 -10.47 15.27 8.00
N THR A 270 -9.92 14.24 7.38
CA THR A 270 -9.55 13.01 8.08
C THR A 270 -8.43 13.24 9.11
N TRP A 271 -7.54 14.19 8.87
CA TRP A 271 -6.52 14.62 9.80
C TRP A 271 -7.07 15.53 10.90
N LEU A 272 -7.87 16.52 10.52
CA LEU A 272 -8.45 17.50 11.44
C LEU A 272 -9.39 16.87 12.47
N LEU A 273 -10.15 15.85 12.06
CA LEU A 273 -11.29 15.32 12.82
C LEU A 273 -11.02 13.93 13.45
N SER A 274 -9.78 13.40 13.30
CA SER A 274 -9.41 12.13 13.91
C SER A 274 -8.45 12.33 15.07
N GLY A 275 -8.58 11.51 16.12
CA GLY A 275 -7.61 11.47 17.22
C GLY A 275 -6.19 11.25 16.73
N SER A 276 -5.21 11.83 17.41
CA SER A 276 -3.80 11.64 17.05
C SER A 276 -3.33 10.20 17.28
N HIS A 277 -2.23 9.82 16.63
CA HIS A 277 -1.60 8.54 16.91
C HIS A 277 -1.24 8.40 18.39
N PRO A 278 -1.40 7.20 18.98
CA PRO A 278 -0.76 6.88 20.26
C PRO A 278 0.75 7.11 20.20
N PRO A 279 1.38 7.60 21.26
CA PRO A 279 2.83 7.81 21.31
C PRO A 279 3.65 6.57 20.95
N ALA A 280 3.19 5.39 21.36
CA ALA A 280 3.81 4.11 21.02
C ALA A 280 3.91 3.88 19.51
N VAL A 281 2.88 4.26 18.77
CA VAL A 281 2.85 4.15 17.30
C VAL A 281 3.84 5.13 16.67
N ALA A 282 3.83 6.38 17.10
CA ALA A 282 4.75 7.40 16.60
C ALA A 282 6.23 7.00 16.85
N ALA A 283 6.54 6.52 18.06
CA ALA A 283 7.88 6.04 18.42
C ALA A 283 8.31 4.83 17.57
N ALA A 284 7.42 3.87 17.36
CA ALA A 284 7.71 2.71 16.52
C ALA A 284 7.96 3.12 15.04
N CYS A 285 7.21 4.09 14.52
CA CYS A 285 7.45 4.62 13.18
C CYS A 285 8.81 5.32 13.06
N ILE A 286 9.22 6.11 14.08
CA ILE A 286 10.55 6.72 14.13
C ILE A 286 11.64 5.64 14.15
N ALA A 287 11.48 4.61 14.99
CA ALA A 287 12.42 3.50 15.07
C ALA A 287 12.49 2.71 13.74
N ALA A 288 11.39 2.57 13.02
CA ALA A 288 11.38 1.92 11.71
C ALA A 288 12.17 2.73 10.66
N ILE A 289 12.04 4.06 10.64
CA ILE A 289 12.86 4.96 9.80
C ILE A 289 14.35 4.78 10.17
N ASP A 290 14.67 4.76 11.45
CA ASP A 290 16.05 4.55 11.94
C ASP A 290 16.63 3.20 11.48
N VAL A 291 15.82 2.13 11.49
CA VAL A 291 16.23 0.82 10.99
C VAL A 291 16.51 0.88 9.50
N LEU A 292 15.64 1.45 8.69
CA LEU A 292 15.86 1.57 7.25
C LEU A 292 17.15 2.36 6.92
N GLU A 293 17.39 3.47 7.62
CA GLU A 293 18.60 4.29 7.40
C GLU A 293 19.90 3.59 7.83
N LYS A 294 19.85 2.78 8.91
CA LYS A 294 21.06 2.19 9.53
C LYS A 294 21.30 0.73 9.16
N GLU A 295 20.29 0.05 8.63
CA GLU A 295 20.28 -1.39 8.37
C GLU A 295 19.82 -1.70 6.91
N PRO A 296 20.57 -1.23 5.88
CA PRO A 296 20.20 -1.38 4.47
C PRO A 296 20.10 -2.84 4.01
N GLN A 297 20.68 -3.80 4.79
CA GLN A 297 20.60 -5.22 4.49
C GLN A 297 19.16 -5.74 4.42
N HIS A 298 18.19 -5.15 5.13
CA HIS A 298 16.80 -5.59 5.03
C HIS A 298 16.25 -5.44 3.60
N VAL A 299 16.51 -4.30 2.96
CA VAL A 299 16.08 -4.06 1.56
C VAL A 299 16.83 -4.98 0.61
N HIS A 300 18.16 -5.16 0.79
CA HIS A 300 18.96 -6.05 -0.05
C HIS A 300 18.45 -7.50 0.03
N THR A 301 18.25 -8.02 1.23
CA THR A 301 17.74 -9.38 1.46
C THR A 301 16.35 -9.57 0.87
N LEU A 302 15.47 -8.58 1.01
CA LEU A 302 14.14 -8.62 0.37
C LEU A 302 14.25 -8.84 -1.14
N TRP A 303 15.15 -8.12 -1.82
CA TRP A 303 15.35 -8.25 -3.25
C TRP A 303 16.06 -9.53 -3.66
N GLU A 304 16.96 -10.07 -2.85
CA GLU A 304 17.57 -11.40 -3.06
C GLU A 304 16.50 -12.49 -2.99
N HIS A 305 15.65 -12.48 -1.96
CA HIS A 305 14.52 -13.40 -1.83
C HIS A 305 13.54 -13.28 -3.00
N THR A 306 13.23 -12.06 -3.42
CA THR A 306 12.35 -11.80 -4.55
C THR A 306 12.87 -12.41 -5.84
N ARG A 307 14.12 -12.15 -6.20
CA ARG A 307 14.74 -12.71 -7.40
C ARG A 307 14.79 -14.23 -7.37
N TYR A 308 15.13 -14.77 -6.22
CA TYR A 308 15.19 -16.23 -6.04
C TYR A 308 13.83 -16.89 -6.22
N PHE A 309 12.81 -16.42 -5.48
CA PHE A 309 11.47 -16.98 -5.53
C PHE A 309 10.85 -16.85 -6.93
N LYS A 310 10.93 -15.69 -7.56
CA LYS A 310 10.41 -15.46 -8.92
C LYS A 310 11.07 -16.38 -9.95
N LYS A 311 12.40 -16.56 -9.87
CA LYS A 311 13.12 -17.46 -10.76
C LYS A 311 12.64 -18.91 -10.59
N ALA A 312 12.49 -19.37 -9.36
CA ALA A 312 11.99 -20.72 -9.07
C ALA A 312 10.59 -20.94 -9.60
N MET A 313 9.66 -20.00 -9.32
CA MET A 313 8.25 -20.09 -9.77
C MET A 313 8.14 -20.11 -11.30
N LYS A 314 8.93 -19.28 -12.02
CA LYS A 314 8.99 -19.30 -13.49
C LYS A 314 9.53 -20.64 -14.01
N ASN A 315 10.59 -21.18 -13.40
CA ASN A 315 11.17 -22.47 -13.80
C ASN A 315 10.21 -23.65 -13.61
N LEU A 316 9.33 -23.57 -12.61
CA LEU A 316 8.28 -24.56 -12.38
C LEU A 316 7.12 -24.44 -13.38
N GLY A 317 7.02 -23.36 -14.15
CA GLY A 317 5.97 -23.14 -15.12
C GLY A 317 4.81 -22.28 -14.65
N PHE A 318 4.87 -21.70 -13.44
CA PHE A 318 3.82 -20.80 -12.96
C PHE A 318 3.80 -19.48 -13.71
N ASN A 319 2.58 -19.02 -14.04
CA ASN A 319 2.37 -17.67 -14.55
C ASN A 319 2.43 -16.67 -13.39
N ILE A 320 3.47 -15.85 -13.36
CA ILE A 320 3.65 -14.80 -12.34
C ILE A 320 3.46 -13.38 -12.90
N GLY A 321 2.86 -13.25 -14.09
CA GLY A 321 2.63 -11.95 -14.74
C GLY A 321 3.94 -11.19 -15.00
N ASN A 322 3.80 -9.87 -15.07
CA ASN A 322 4.90 -8.92 -15.31
C ASN A 322 5.40 -8.26 -14.03
N SER A 323 5.23 -8.89 -12.88
CA SER A 323 5.63 -8.30 -11.61
C SER A 323 7.12 -7.97 -11.55
N GLU A 324 7.42 -6.74 -11.14
CA GLU A 324 8.76 -6.19 -11.01
C GLU A 324 9.22 -6.05 -9.54
N THR A 325 8.30 -6.23 -8.59
CA THR A 325 8.50 -5.96 -7.15
C THR A 325 8.47 -7.23 -6.29
N PRO A 326 8.68 -7.17 -4.97
CA PRO A 326 8.51 -8.29 -4.05
C PRO A 326 7.10 -8.91 -3.98
N ILE A 327 6.12 -8.31 -4.61
CA ILE A 327 4.82 -8.93 -4.86
C ILE A 327 4.98 -9.92 -6.02
N THR A 328 4.60 -11.19 -5.83
CA THR A 328 4.64 -12.19 -6.90
C THR A 328 3.27 -12.85 -7.01
N PRO A 329 2.43 -12.41 -7.97
CA PRO A 329 1.16 -13.07 -8.21
C PRO A 329 1.39 -14.43 -8.86
N VAL A 330 0.69 -15.47 -8.41
CA VAL A 330 0.60 -16.77 -9.08
C VAL A 330 -0.78 -16.81 -9.74
N ILE A 331 -0.82 -16.46 -11.01
CA ILE A 331 -2.07 -16.28 -11.76
C ILE A 331 -2.59 -17.65 -12.20
N VAL A 332 -3.80 -17.98 -11.79
CA VAL A 332 -4.46 -19.26 -12.10
C VAL A 332 -5.77 -19.11 -12.89
N GLY A 333 -6.22 -17.86 -13.11
CA GLY A 333 -7.41 -17.54 -13.91
C GLY A 333 -8.71 -17.68 -13.11
N GLU A 334 -9.15 -18.88 -12.81
CA GLU A 334 -10.43 -19.13 -12.17
C GLU A 334 -10.41 -18.97 -10.65
N SER A 335 -11.44 -18.33 -10.10
CA SER A 335 -11.59 -18.09 -8.65
C SER A 335 -11.63 -19.39 -7.83
N GLY A 336 -12.30 -20.43 -8.34
CA GLY A 336 -12.38 -21.74 -7.68
C GLY A 336 -11.02 -22.44 -7.58
N VAL A 337 -10.18 -22.33 -8.61
CA VAL A 337 -8.80 -22.85 -8.61
C VAL A 337 -7.93 -22.10 -7.61
N ALA A 338 -8.02 -20.77 -7.59
CA ALA A 338 -7.28 -19.94 -6.62
C ALA A 338 -7.66 -20.28 -5.16
N LYS A 339 -8.96 -20.45 -4.86
CA LYS A 339 -9.43 -20.83 -3.54
C LYS A 339 -8.91 -22.23 -3.13
N LYS A 340 -8.97 -23.22 -4.04
CA LYS A 340 -8.44 -24.57 -3.81
C LYS A 340 -6.93 -24.55 -3.56
N LEU A 341 -6.18 -23.83 -4.39
CA LEU A 341 -4.73 -23.68 -4.25
C LEU A 341 -4.38 -23.07 -2.88
N SER A 342 -5.05 -22.00 -2.47
CA SER A 342 -4.85 -21.37 -1.16
C SER A 342 -5.15 -22.32 0.01
N ALA A 343 -6.25 -23.07 -0.06
CA ALA A 343 -6.62 -24.04 0.98
C ALA A 343 -5.57 -25.16 1.10
N ARG A 344 -5.13 -25.71 -0.03
CA ARG A 344 -4.10 -26.76 -0.05
C ARG A 344 -2.75 -26.25 0.44
N LEU A 345 -2.35 -25.03 0.05
CA LEU A 345 -1.13 -24.39 0.56
C LEU A 345 -1.19 -24.22 2.08
N PHE A 346 -2.33 -23.81 2.61
CA PHE A 346 -2.51 -23.69 4.06
C PHE A 346 -2.41 -25.07 4.76
N GLU A 347 -2.94 -26.12 4.16
CA GLU A 347 -2.79 -27.50 4.67
C GLU A 347 -1.33 -27.96 4.66
N GLU A 348 -0.53 -27.57 3.68
CA GLU A 348 0.91 -27.84 3.61
C GLU A 348 1.75 -26.88 4.45
N GLY A 349 1.14 -25.95 5.19
CA GLY A 349 1.84 -25.02 6.09
C GLY A 349 2.30 -23.73 5.44
N VAL A 350 1.77 -23.34 4.27
CA VAL A 350 2.03 -22.05 3.63
C VAL A 350 0.76 -21.19 3.65
N PHE A 351 0.81 -20.04 4.31
CA PHE A 351 -0.31 -19.11 4.37
C PHE A 351 -0.21 -18.06 3.27
N ALA A 352 -0.95 -18.29 2.18
CA ALA A 352 -1.08 -17.39 1.05
C ALA A 352 -2.55 -17.31 0.65
N LEU A 353 -3.08 -16.10 0.51
CA LEU A 353 -4.51 -15.87 0.27
C LEU A 353 -4.81 -15.68 -1.22
N PRO A 354 -5.99 -16.13 -1.67
CA PRO A 354 -6.44 -15.92 -3.03
C PRO A 354 -6.95 -14.48 -3.19
N ILE A 355 -6.63 -13.87 -4.32
CA ILE A 355 -7.24 -12.63 -4.80
C ILE A 355 -8.15 -13.01 -5.96
N VAL A 356 -9.43 -12.76 -5.76
CA VAL A 356 -10.51 -13.15 -6.70
C VAL A 356 -11.41 -11.95 -6.98
N PHE A 357 -12.38 -12.10 -7.87
CA PHE A 357 -13.42 -11.10 -8.07
C PHE A 357 -14.12 -10.75 -6.74
N PRO A 358 -14.41 -9.47 -6.45
CA PRO A 358 -14.31 -8.29 -7.33
C PRO A 358 -12.97 -7.55 -7.30
N MET A 359 -11.96 -7.99 -6.54
CA MET A 359 -10.66 -7.32 -6.43
C MET A 359 -9.83 -7.40 -7.72
N VAL A 360 -10.07 -8.42 -8.53
CA VAL A 360 -9.52 -8.60 -9.88
C VAL A 360 -10.62 -9.09 -10.81
N ALA A 361 -10.44 -9.00 -12.12
CA ALA A 361 -11.40 -9.53 -13.09
C ALA A 361 -11.61 -11.04 -12.90
N ARG A 362 -12.78 -11.58 -13.34
CA ARG A 362 -13.20 -12.98 -13.06
C ARG A 362 -12.22 -14.04 -13.56
N ASP A 363 -11.53 -13.78 -14.65
CA ASP A 363 -10.54 -14.65 -15.29
C ASP A 363 -9.09 -14.33 -14.87
N LYS A 364 -8.90 -13.49 -13.85
CA LYS A 364 -7.60 -13.01 -13.35
C LYS A 364 -7.32 -13.40 -11.91
N ALA A 365 -8.00 -14.43 -11.40
CA ALA A 365 -7.78 -14.91 -10.04
C ALA A 365 -6.34 -15.39 -9.83
N ARG A 366 -5.79 -15.12 -8.67
CA ARG A 366 -4.38 -15.40 -8.34
C ARG A 366 -4.18 -15.69 -6.85
N ILE A 367 -3.07 -16.30 -6.51
CA ILE A 367 -2.50 -16.24 -5.17
C ILE A 367 -1.49 -15.09 -5.17
N ARG A 368 -1.70 -14.09 -4.31
CA ARG A 368 -0.74 -13.00 -4.17
C ARG A 368 0.29 -13.34 -3.10
N THR A 369 1.49 -13.72 -3.51
CA THR A 369 2.61 -13.94 -2.59
C THR A 369 3.41 -12.67 -2.42
N ILE A 370 3.91 -12.46 -1.19
CA ILE A 370 4.72 -11.30 -0.83
C ILE A 370 5.99 -11.80 -0.16
N MET A 371 7.12 -11.38 -0.68
CA MET A 371 8.40 -11.69 -0.08
C MET A 371 8.65 -10.85 1.16
N ASN A 372 9.38 -11.43 2.11
CA ASN A 372 9.74 -10.81 3.38
C ASN A 372 11.24 -10.98 3.62
N ALA A 373 11.91 -9.92 4.07
CA ALA A 373 13.33 -9.93 4.35
C ALA A 373 13.73 -10.85 5.54
N ALA A 374 12.79 -11.11 6.45
CA ALA A 374 13.04 -11.99 7.60
C ALA A 374 12.89 -13.49 7.31
N LEU A 375 12.49 -13.90 6.08
CA LEU A 375 12.48 -15.29 5.66
C LEU A 375 13.92 -15.84 5.61
N ALA A 376 14.09 -17.11 5.95
CA ALA A 376 15.33 -17.82 5.66
C ALA A 376 15.27 -18.47 4.25
N ARG A 377 16.42 -18.82 3.70
CA ARG A 377 16.48 -19.51 2.40
C ARG A 377 15.68 -20.82 2.42
N GLN A 378 15.79 -21.58 3.49
CA GLN A 378 15.05 -22.83 3.70
C GLN A 378 13.53 -22.63 3.72
N ASP A 379 13.05 -21.46 4.20
CA ASP A 379 11.62 -21.12 4.18
C ASP A 379 11.14 -20.93 2.73
N LEU A 380 11.94 -20.28 1.90
CA LEU A 380 11.63 -20.11 0.47
C LEU A 380 11.60 -21.47 -0.24
N ASP A 381 12.58 -22.35 0.01
CA ASP A 381 12.64 -23.69 -0.57
C ASP A 381 11.43 -24.52 -0.15
N PHE A 382 11.03 -24.44 1.12
CA PHE A 382 9.81 -25.10 1.63
C PHE A 382 8.56 -24.61 0.89
N ALA A 383 8.38 -23.29 0.75
CA ALA A 383 7.23 -22.74 0.05
C ALA A 383 7.22 -23.12 -1.44
N ILE A 384 8.37 -23.04 -2.12
CA ILE A 384 8.51 -23.45 -3.53
C ILE A 384 8.12 -24.90 -3.70
N GLY A 385 8.58 -25.81 -2.83
CA GLY A 385 8.20 -27.22 -2.86
C GLY A 385 6.70 -27.44 -2.64
N ALA A 386 6.06 -26.69 -1.75
CA ALA A 386 4.60 -26.74 -1.55
C ALA A 386 3.84 -26.26 -2.80
N PHE A 387 4.26 -25.17 -3.42
CA PHE A 387 3.68 -24.69 -4.68
C PHE A 387 3.85 -25.71 -5.81
N GLU A 388 5.05 -26.32 -5.97
CA GLU A 388 5.30 -27.34 -6.98
C GLU A 388 4.38 -28.55 -6.80
N LYS A 389 4.33 -29.11 -5.58
CA LYS A 389 3.48 -30.26 -5.25
C LYS A 389 2.02 -30.00 -5.60
N ILE A 390 1.48 -28.89 -5.11
CA ILE A 390 0.06 -28.58 -5.27
C ILE A 390 -0.25 -28.09 -6.69
N GLY A 391 0.68 -27.37 -7.33
CA GLY A 391 0.54 -26.95 -8.73
C GLY A 391 0.36 -28.14 -9.67
N LYS A 392 1.16 -29.22 -9.47
CA LYS A 392 1.02 -30.49 -10.20
C LYS A 392 -0.28 -31.22 -9.83
N GLU A 393 -0.63 -31.29 -8.54
CA GLU A 393 -1.86 -31.93 -8.05
C GLU A 393 -3.11 -31.31 -8.69
N LEU A 394 -3.13 -29.99 -8.86
CA LEU A 394 -4.27 -29.26 -9.41
C LEU A 394 -4.20 -29.02 -10.94
N GLY A 395 -3.15 -29.54 -11.61
CA GLY A 395 -2.95 -29.35 -13.05
C GLY A 395 -2.71 -27.90 -13.48
N ILE A 396 -2.08 -27.11 -12.62
CA ILE A 396 -1.74 -25.70 -12.90
C ILE A 396 -0.41 -25.61 -13.66
N ILE A 397 0.51 -26.55 -13.37
CA ILE A 397 1.83 -26.71 -14.02
C ILE A 397 2.08 -28.17 -14.38
#